data_1949be8056565c4e92bdeb9134bada3d
#
_entry.id   1949be8056565c4e92bdeb9134bada3d
#
_cell.length_a   1.000
_cell.length_b   1.000
_cell.length_c   1.000
_cell.angle_alpha   90.00
_cell.angle_beta   90.00
_cell.angle_gamma   90.00
#
_symmetry.space_group_name_H-M   'P 1'
#
loop_
_entity.id
_entity.type
_entity.pdbx_description
1 polymer ?
#
loop_
_entity_poly.entity_id
_entity_poly.type
_entity_poly.pdbx_seq_one_letter_code
_entity_poly.pdbx_strand_id
1 'polypeptide(L)'
;MRTDQGYLFIFAVLVGVALGVLMMQPSTVFNRGAAQPQQPSIGPSSQPLMTSNVSNPLPRIFDRTKNSVVSVRVEGSGSGAQGSGFVYDRDGHIVTNEHVVDGAEEVEVEFLNGKQLQAEVVGTDAYTDLAVLRVDPSRVDLRPLPLGDTDNVRVGQRVAAIGGPFGLRNTMTAGIISQKDRLLRTEGRFSIPGVLQTDAAINPGNSGGPLLNMRGEVIGVNTAIQSQTRTFAGVGFAVSADAVKRVVPRLIEQGEYRHPWIGVSGVDVSPEISQAMGLDITHGFLVVDVVEDSPAARAGLEAGDREVSLNGRQVTVGGDVIVGIDDRPVRKIDDILNYLAKETSVGDTVTLDIIRDGERKEVELTLARRPQPQ
;
A
#
# COMPACT_ATOMS: atom_id res chain seq x y z
N MET A 1 -52.48 -5.98 27.76
CA MET A 1 -53.46 -5.02 27.27
C MET A 1 -52.91 -4.35 26.01
N ARG A 2 -53.58 -4.67 24.90
CA ARG A 2 -53.66 -3.93 23.60
C ARG A 2 -52.31 -3.67 22.86
N THR A 3 -52.11 -4.37 21.78
CA THR A 3 -52.67 -4.35 20.40
C THR A 3 -51.87 -3.38 19.55
N ASP A 4 -51.24 -3.85 18.55
CA ASP A 4 -51.59 -4.26 17.22
C ASP A 4 -51.13 -3.30 16.11
N GLN A 5 -50.72 -3.90 15.05
CA GLN A 5 -50.80 -3.65 13.60
C GLN A 5 -49.51 -3.05 13.01
N GLY A 6 -48.78 -3.62 12.08
CA GLY A 6 -49.13 -4.47 10.95
C GLY A 6 -49.43 -3.64 9.67
N TYR A 7 -48.44 -3.45 8.74
CA TYR A 7 -48.75 -3.19 7.33
C TYR A 7 -47.71 -3.86 6.44
N LEU A 8 -48.28 -4.87 5.75
CA LEU A 8 -47.72 -5.57 4.61
C LEU A 8 -48.04 -4.73 3.33
N PHE A 9 -47.07 -4.38 2.50
CA PHE A 9 -47.32 -3.87 1.16
C PHE A 9 -46.73 -4.80 0.09
N ILE A 10 -47.65 -5.55 -0.53
CA ILE A 10 -47.44 -6.30 -1.76
C ILE A 10 -47.74 -5.35 -2.93
N PHE A 11 -46.81 -5.18 -3.85
CA PHE A 11 -47.07 -4.61 -5.19
C PHE A 11 -46.92 -5.69 -6.25
N ALA A 12 -48.06 -6.08 -6.83
CA ALA A 12 -48.13 -6.90 -8.02
C ALA A 12 -48.07 -5.98 -9.27
N VAL A 13 -47.18 -6.32 -10.20
CA VAL A 13 -47.17 -5.67 -11.53
C VAL A 13 -47.80 -6.62 -12.56
N LEU A 14 -48.91 -6.18 -13.11
CA LEU A 14 -49.65 -6.83 -14.20
C LEU A 14 -48.96 -6.60 -15.53
N VAL A 15 -48.74 -7.69 -16.28
CA VAL A 15 -48.30 -7.70 -17.68
C VAL A 15 -49.55 -7.53 -18.57
N GLY A 16 -49.55 -6.49 -19.43
CA GLY A 16 -50.54 -6.31 -20.48
C GLY A 16 -49.93 -6.64 -21.85
N VAL A 17 -50.41 -7.72 -22.46
CA VAL A 17 -50.14 -8.05 -23.85
C VAL A 17 -51.29 -7.54 -24.69
N ALA A 18 -51.01 -6.65 -25.65
CA ALA A 18 -52.02 -6.26 -26.69
C ALA A 18 -51.53 -6.78 -28.04
N LEU A 19 -52.26 -7.72 -28.59
CA LEU A 19 -52.18 -8.17 -29.98
C LEU A 19 -52.88 -7.11 -30.89
N GLY A 20 -52.18 -6.63 -31.92
CA GLY A 20 -52.76 -5.88 -33.02
C GLY A 20 -52.42 -6.56 -34.34
N VAL A 21 -53.40 -7.29 -34.88
CA VAL A 21 -53.37 -7.82 -36.25
C VAL A 21 -54.02 -6.77 -37.17
N LEU A 22 -53.29 -6.31 -38.18
CA LEU A 22 -53.88 -5.53 -39.27
C LEU A 22 -53.50 -6.14 -40.61
N MET A 23 -54.53 -6.53 -41.34
CA MET A 23 -54.53 -7.09 -42.73
C MET A 23 -53.99 -6.07 -43.72
N MET A 24 -53.13 -6.52 -44.62
CA MET A 24 -52.76 -5.78 -45.84
C MET A 24 -53.13 -6.54 -47.08
N GLN A 25 -53.86 -5.86 -47.97
CA GLN A 25 -54.16 -6.26 -49.31
C GLN A 25 -53.03 -5.93 -50.30
N PRO A 26 -52.92 -6.64 -51.45
CA PRO A 26 -51.83 -6.48 -52.41
C PRO A 26 -52.10 -5.41 -53.44
N SER A 27 -51.11 -4.58 -53.76
CA SER A 27 -51.17 -3.65 -54.91
C SER A 27 -49.96 -3.92 -55.86
N THR A 28 -50.32 -4.31 -57.00
CA THR A 28 -49.77 -4.24 -58.38
C THR A 28 -48.37 -3.63 -58.60
N VAL A 29 -47.62 -4.40 -59.29
CA VAL A 29 -46.41 -4.29 -60.13
C VAL A 29 -46.26 -2.93 -60.84
N PHE A 30 -45.09 -2.33 -60.67
CA PHE A 30 -44.44 -1.50 -61.68
C PHE A 30 -42.95 -1.88 -61.78
N ASN A 31 -42.61 -2.50 -62.88
CA ASN A 31 -41.24 -2.84 -63.27
C ASN A 31 -40.55 -1.60 -63.85
N ARG A 32 -39.56 -1.05 -63.13
CA ARG A 32 -38.56 -0.15 -63.69
C ARG A 32 -37.18 -0.60 -63.26
N GLY A 33 -36.41 -1.08 -64.25
CA GLY A 33 -35.02 -1.43 -64.10
C GLY A 33 -34.21 -0.30 -63.46
N ALA A 34 -33.70 -0.51 -62.32
CA ALA A 34 -32.72 0.30 -61.67
C ALA A 34 -31.44 -0.56 -61.47
N ALA A 35 -30.35 -0.02 -61.97
CA ALA A 35 -29.03 -0.59 -61.79
C ALA A 35 -28.76 -0.88 -60.33
N GLN A 36 -28.39 -2.11 -59.98
CA GLN A 36 -27.90 -2.49 -58.65
C GLN A 36 -26.59 -1.76 -58.39
N PRO A 37 -26.48 -1.04 -57.29
CA PRO A 37 -25.16 -0.60 -56.83
C PRO A 37 -24.36 -1.86 -56.43
N GLN A 38 -23.23 -2.07 -57.07
CA GLN A 38 -22.25 -3.09 -56.67
C GLN A 38 -21.81 -2.78 -55.23
N GLN A 39 -22.21 -3.58 -54.28
CA GLN A 39 -21.61 -3.62 -52.94
C GLN A 39 -20.15 -4.05 -53.12
N PRO A 40 -19.18 -3.31 -52.53
CA PRO A 40 -17.82 -3.83 -52.47
C PRO A 40 -17.83 -5.11 -51.67
N SER A 41 -17.43 -6.19 -52.29
CA SER A 41 -17.21 -7.48 -51.64
C SER A 41 -16.01 -7.29 -50.69
N ILE A 42 -16.31 -7.06 -49.40
CA ILE A 42 -15.32 -7.26 -48.37
C ILE A 42 -15.14 -8.76 -48.24
N GLY A 43 -14.19 -9.29 -48.99
CA GLY A 43 -13.71 -10.62 -48.76
C GLY A 43 -13.25 -10.79 -47.32
N PRO A 44 -13.47 -11.93 -46.65
CA PRO A 44 -12.93 -12.15 -45.34
C PRO A 44 -11.41 -12.13 -45.44
N SER A 45 -10.81 -11.00 -45.13
CA SER A 45 -9.38 -10.91 -44.85
C SER A 45 -9.15 -11.66 -43.53
N SER A 46 -9.10 -12.97 -43.61
CA SER A 46 -8.55 -13.81 -42.56
C SER A 46 -7.04 -13.67 -42.52
N GLN A 47 -6.57 -12.48 -42.15
CA GLN A 47 -5.26 -12.39 -41.54
C GLN A 47 -5.38 -13.16 -40.21
N PRO A 48 -4.61 -14.26 -40.02
CA PRO A 48 -4.53 -14.85 -38.73
C PRO A 48 -4.03 -13.73 -37.80
N LEU A 49 -4.87 -13.37 -36.81
CA LEU A 49 -4.37 -12.65 -35.66
C LEU A 49 -3.14 -13.44 -35.23
N MET A 50 -1.96 -12.87 -35.47
CA MET A 50 -0.74 -13.38 -34.85
C MET A 50 -1.03 -13.35 -33.35
N THR A 51 -1.52 -14.45 -32.81
CA THR A 51 -1.47 -14.74 -31.38
C THR A 51 0.00 -14.82 -31.08
N SER A 52 0.59 -13.66 -30.77
CA SER A 52 1.85 -13.65 -30.05
C SER A 52 1.60 -14.56 -28.86
N ASN A 53 2.27 -15.72 -28.83
CA ASN A 53 2.33 -16.60 -27.69
C ASN A 53 3.04 -15.81 -26.56
N VAL A 54 2.36 -14.82 -26.00
CA VAL A 54 2.74 -14.21 -24.74
C VAL A 54 2.47 -15.27 -23.70
N SER A 55 3.45 -16.15 -23.51
CA SER A 55 3.38 -17.17 -22.49
C SER A 55 3.11 -16.47 -21.16
N ASN A 56 1.97 -16.77 -20.53
CA ASN A 56 1.68 -16.25 -19.20
C ASN A 56 2.82 -16.62 -18.23
N PRO A 57 3.58 -15.69 -17.68
CA PRO A 57 4.74 -15.99 -16.83
C PRO A 57 4.34 -16.49 -15.43
N LEU A 58 3.10 -16.27 -15.00
CA LEU A 58 2.65 -16.53 -13.62
C LEU A 58 2.86 -17.97 -13.16
N PRO A 59 2.51 -19.03 -13.93
CA PRO A 59 2.77 -20.40 -13.49
C PRO A 59 4.25 -20.66 -13.22
N ARG A 60 5.15 -20.18 -14.09
CA ARG A 60 6.59 -20.33 -13.91
C ARG A 60 7.11 -19.56 -12.71
N ILE A 61 6.60 -18.35 -12.45
CA ILE A 61 6.96 -17.56 -11.26
C ILE A 61 6.53 -18.34 -10.02
N PHE A 62 5.28 -18.81 -9.98
CA PHE A 62 4.78 -19.60 -8.86
C PHE A 62 5.65 -20.83 -8.57
N ASP A 63 5.94 -21.64 -9.59
CA ASP A 63 6.76 -22.85 -9.42
C ASP A 63 8.17 -22.56 -8.91
N ARG A 64 8.75 -21.43 -9.29
CA ARG A 64 10.10 -21.03 -8.85
C ARG A 64 10.13 -20.47 -7.43
N THR A 65 9.05 -19.84 -6.97
CA THR A 65 9.03 -19.05 -5.74
C THR A 65 8.25 -19.69 -4.59
N LYS A 66 7.31 -20.60 -4.88
CA LYS A 66 6.43 -21.24 -3.88
C LYS A 66 7.18 -21.89 -2.69
N ASN A 67 8.37 -22.47 -2.92
CA ASN A 67 9.15 -23.13 -1.87
C ASN A 67 9.89 -22.12 -0.97
N SER A 68 9.91 -20.86 -1.34
CA SER A 68 10.53 -19.76 -0.61
C SER A 68 9.53 -18.98 0.23
N VAL A 69 8.24 -19.26 0.08
CA VAL A 69 7.16 -18.61 0.83
C VAL A 69 6.68 -19.55 1.93
N VAL A 70 6.52 -19.03 3.12
CA VAL A 70 6.16 -19.79 4.32
C VAL A 70 4.88 -19.22 4.93
N SER A 71 4.19 -20.06 5.70
CA SER A 71 3.13 -19.62 6.61
C SER A 71 3.74 -19.33 7.97
N VAL A 72 3.38 -18.21 8.57
CA VAL A 72 3.76 -17.80 9.92
C VAL A 72 2.55 -17.95 10.81
N ARG A 73 2.67 -18.76 11.87
CA ARG A 73 1.67 -18.96 12.91
C ARG A 73 2.18 -18.42 14.21
N VAL A 74 1.32 -17.77 14.93
CA VAL A 74 1.64 -17.15 16.21
C VAL A 74 0.70 -17.68 17.27
N GLU A 75 1.26 -18.17 18.37
CA GLU A 75 0.54 -18.49 19.58
C GLU A 75 0.79 -17.41 20.63
N GLY A 76 -0.24 -16.99 21.36
CA GLY A 76 -0.17 -15.94 22.37
C GLY A 76 -1.48 -15.74 23.08
N SER A 77 -1.60 -14.71 23.91
CA SER A 77 -2.72 -14.43 24.82
C SER A 77 -4.06 -14.07 24.14
N GLY A 78 -4.21 -14.30 22.83
CA GLY A 78 -5.42 -14.04 22.06
C GLY A 78 -5.74 -15.15 21.05
N SER A 79 -6.62 -14.91 20.11
CA SER A 79 -6.86 -15.82 18.99
C SER A 79 -5.62 -15.86 18.11
N GLY A 80 -5.04 -17.03 17.90
CA GLY A 80 -3.80 -17.21 17.13
C GLY A 80 -3.82 -16.43 15.82
N ALA A 81 -2.80 -15.61 15.60
CA ALA A 81 -2.63 -14.86 14.37
C ALA A 81 -1.94 -15.73 13.31
N GLN A 82 -2.28 -15.51 12.06
CA GLN A 82 -1.65 -16.19 10.92
C GLN A 82 -1.30 -15.19 9.83
N GLY A 83 -0.07 -15.29 9.34
CA GLY A 83 0.43 -14.53 8.21
C GLY A 83 1.27 -15.39 7.28
N SER A 84 2.03 -14.73 6.45
CA SER A 84 3.01 -15.30 5.55
C SER A 84 4.39 -14.69 5.79
N GLY A 85 5.40 -15.33 5.23
CA GLY A 85 6.76 -14.79 5.17
C GLY A 85 7.48 -15.33 3.94
N PHE A 86 8.69 -14.86 3.71
CA PHE A 86 9.54 -15.43 2.68
C PHE A 86 10.98 -15.54 3.14
N VAL A 87 11.67 -16.54 2.62
CA VAL A 87 13.09 -16.79 2.92
C VAL A 87 13.94 -15.65 2.37
N TYR A 88 14.63 -14.95 3.27
CA TYR A 88 15.47 -13.80 2.94
C TYR A 88 16.88 -14.23 2.55
N ASP A 89 17.47 -15.15 3.32
CA ASP A 89 18.83 -15.66 3.10
C ASP A 89 18.95 -17.17 3.42
N ARG A 90 20.16 -17.69 3.37
CA ARG A 90 20.48 -19.09 3.69
C ARG A 90 20.85 -19.32 5.16
N ASP A 91 20.95 -18.24 5.94
CA ASP A 91 21.31 -18.28 7.36
C ASP A 91 20.08 -18.47 8.26
N GLY A 92 18.90 -18.62 7.63
CA GLY A 92 17.64 -18.93 8.32
C GLY A 92 16.71 -17.72 8.48
N HIS A 93 17.08 -16.56 7.95
CA HIS A 93 16.25 -15.38 8.10
C HIS A 93 15.04 -15.40 7.17
N ILE A 94 13.89 -15.06 7.75
CA ILE A 94 12.60 -14.98 7.09
C ILE A 94 12.04 -13.60 7.35
N VAL A 95 11.60 -12.91 6.31
CA VAL A 95 10.95 -11.61 6.42
C VAL A 95 9.43 -11.81 6.46
N THR A 96 8.78 -11.10 7.38
CA THR A 96 7.32 -11.02 7.52
C THR A 96 6.92 -9.60 7.94
N ASN A 97 5.63 -9.36 8.23
CA ASN A 97 5.19 -8.11 8.84
C ASN A 97 5.33 -8.13 10.37
N GLU A 98 5.52 -6.94 10.93
CA GLU A 98 5.59 -6.75 12.38
C GLU A 98 4.27 -7.09 13.05
N HIS A 99 3.14 -6.61 12.53
CA HIS A 99 1.81 -6.88 13.08
C HIS A 99 1.42 -8.38 13.07
N VAL A 100 2.12 -9.22 12.28
CA VAL A 100 1.91 -10.68 12.28
C VAL A 100 2.50 -11.31 13.54
N VAL A 101 3.58 -10.73 14.09
CA VAL A 101 4.32 -11.28 15.23
C VAL A 101 4.24 -10.42 16.49
N ASP A 102 3.50 -9.31 16.43
CA ASP A 102 3.30 -8.44 17.58
C ASP A 102 2.59 -9.17 18.73
N GLY A 103 3.18 -9.08 19.93
CA GLY A 103 2.68 -9.78 21.13
C GLY A 103 2.78 -11.31 21.08
N ALA A 104 3.55 -11.88 20.15
CA ALA A 104 3.75 -13.32 20.03
C ALA A 104 4.54 -13.89 21.24
N GLU A 105 4.03 -14.94 21.86
CA GLU A 105 4.81 -15.74 22.82
C GLU A 105 5.63 -16.82 22.11
N GLU A 106 5.04 -17.46 21.09
CA GLU A 106 5.69 -18.45 20.24
C GLU A 106 5.37 -18.20 18.78
N VAL A 107 6.38 -18.36 17.91
CA VAL A 107 6.26 -18.22 16.46
C VAL A 107 6.66 -19.52 15.80
N GLU A 108 5.76 -20.07 14.99
CA GLU A 108 6.02 -21.26 14.18
C GLU A 108 6.00 -20.88 12.69
N VAL A 109 6.98 -21.40 11.97
CA VAL A 109 7.08 -21.26 10.51
C VAL A 109 6.81 -22.59 9.84
N GLU A 110 5.79 -22.65 8.97
CA GLU A 110 5.45 -23.82 8.18
C GLU A 110 5.86 -23.62 6.72
N PHE A 111 6.72 -24.54 6.23
CA PHE A 111 7.16 -24.61 4.84
C PHE A 111 6.15 -25.38 3.96
N LEU A 112 6.22 -25.18 2.64
CA LEU A 112 5.30 -25.81 1.68
C LEU A 112 5.27 -27.35 1.78
N ASN A 113 6.40 -27.97 2.13
CA ASN A 113 6.51 -29.43 2.32
C ASN A 113 5.86 -29.94 3.62
N GLY A 114 5.20 -29.06 4.39
CA GLY A 114 4.57 -29.40 5.66
C GLY A 114 5.50 -29.40 6.86
N LYS A 115 6.79 -29.07 6.66
CA LYS A 115 7.73 -28.97 7.78
C LYS A 115 7.45 -27.73 8.60
N GLN A 116 7.33 -27.91 9.91
CA GLN A 116 7.12 -26.85 10.91
C GLN A 116 8.38 -26.69 11.74
N LEU A 117 8.80 -25.46 11.95
CA LEU A 117 9.95 -25.09 12.77
C LEU A 117 9.58 -23.93 13.68
N GLN A 118 10.01 -24.01 14.94
CA GLN A 118 10.00 -22.85 15.82
C GLN A 118 10.95 -21.79 15.26
N ALA A 119 10.51 -20.54 15.34
CA ALA A 119 11.27 -19.39 14.88
C ALA A 119 11.49 -18.41 16.02
N GLU A 120 12.68 -17.84 16.07
CA GLU A 120 13.03 -16.73 16.95
C GLU A 120 12.71 -15.41 16.25
N VAL A 121 12.11 -14.44 16.95
CA VAL A 121 11.96 -13.07 16.46
C VAL A 121 13.29 -12.35 16.67
N VAL A 122 14.03 -12.10 15.58
CA VAL A 122 15.33 -11.45 15.61
C VAL A 122 15.23 -9.95 15.82
N GLY A 123 14.22 -9.32 15.21
CA GLY A 123 13.96 -7.90 15.35
C GLY A 123 12.68 -7.51 14.64
N THR A 124 12.11 -6.39 15.11
CA THR A 124 10.85 -5.84 14.59
C THR A 124 10.96 -4.33 14.37
N ASP A 125 10.18 -3.82 13.43
CA ASP A 125 10.06 -2.40 13.16
C ASP A 125 8.61 -2.02 12.84
N ALA A 126 7.90 -1.49 13.83
CA ALA A 126 6.52 -1.08 13.70
C ALA A 126 6.33 0.08 12.70
N TYR A 127 7.35 0.94 12.51
CA TYR A 127 7.25 2.07 11.57
C TYR A 127 7.26 1.68 10.10
N THR A 128 7.82 0.52 9.75
CA THR A 128 7.76 -0.04 8.40
C THR A 128 6.89 -1.27 8.32
N ASP A 129 6.34 -1.75 9.45
CA ASP A 129 5.59 -3.01 9.53
C ASP A 129 6.42 -4.20 9.01
N LEU A 130 7.71 -4.27 9.41
CA LEU A 130 8.63 -5.36 9.06
C LEU A 130 9.11 -6.10 10.30
N ALA A 131 9.26 -7.41 10.17
CA ALA A 131 9.88 -8.27 11.16
C ALA A 131 10.82 -9.28 10.49
N VAL A 132 11.84 -9.71 11.23
CA VAL A 132 12.74 -10.77 10.85
C VAL A 132 12.62 -11.91 11.86
N LEU A 133 12.36 -13.10 11.31
CA LEU A 133 12.34 -14.35 12.03
C LEU A 133 13.59 -15.14 11.68
N ARG A 134 14.04 -16.02 12.59
CA ARG A 134 15.13 -16.96 12.35
C ARG A 134 14.71 -18.38 12.67
N VAL A 135 14.96 -19.29 11.73
CA VAL A 135 14.81 -20.74 11.89
C VAL A 135 16.16 -21.41 11.80
N ASP A 136 16.28 -22.65 12.32
CA ASP A 136 17.50 -23.46 12.17
C ASP A 136 17.70 -23.85 10.69
N PRO A 137 18.72 -23.29 10.00
CA PRO A 137 18.94 -23.53 8.58
C PRO A 137 19.36 -24.98 8.27
N SER A 138 19.88 -25.73 9.26
CA SER A 138 20.27 -27.14 9.08
C SER A 138 19.09 -28.07 8.89
N ARG A 139 17.89 -27.63 9.25
CA ARG A 139 16.67 -28.44 9.27
C ARG A 139 15.85 -28.37 7.99
N VAL A 140 16.15 -27.43 7.07
CA VAL A 140 15.32 -27.20 5.88
C VAL A 140 16.16 -26.67 4.71
N ASP A 141 15.76 -27.00 3.46
CA ASP A 141 16.38 -26.45 2.24
C ASP A 141 15.84 -25.02 2.01
N LEU A 142 16.63 -24.04 2.41
CA LEU A 142 16.28 -22.63 2.28
C LEU A 142 16.59 -22.10 0.88
N ARG A 143 15.62 -21.49 0.25
CA ARG A 143 15.71 -20.90 -1.10
C ARG A 143 15.38 -19.41 -1.03
N PRO A 144 16.37 -18.53 -0.88
CA PRO A 144 16.14 -17.09 -0.80
C PRO A 144 15.47 -16.52 -2.06
N LEU A 145 14.56 -15.57 -1.88
CA LEU A 145 14.01 -14.78 -2.98
C LEU A 145 14.91 -13.57 -3.24
N PRO A 146 15.25 -13.30 -4.51
CA PRO A 146 15.97 -12.08 -4.85
C PRO A 146 15.09 -10.85 -4.61
N LEU A 147 15.66 -9.80 -4.02
CA LEU A 147 15.03 -8.51 -3.90
C LEU A 147 15.18 -7.73 -5.21
N GLY A 148 14.06 -7.23 -5.71
CA GLY A 148 14.02 -6.32 -6.86
C GLY A 148 14.37 -4.88 -6.47
N ASP A 149 14.34 -4.01 -7.46
CA ASP A 149 14.56 -2.58 -7.32
C ASP A 149 13.22 -1.86 -7.45
N THR A 150 12.79 -1.19 -6.37
CA THR A 150 11.50 -0.50 -6.33
C THR A 150 11.51 0.82 -7.10
N ASP A 151 12.67 1.47 -7.27
CA ASP A 151 12.77 2.71 -8.04
C ASP A 151 12.41 2.50 -9.52
N ASN A 152 12.73 1.31 -10.05
CA ASN A 152 12.39 0.89 -11.41
C ASN A 152 10.95 0.38 -11.58
N VAL A 153 10.17 0.28 -10.49
CA VAL A 153 8.76 -0.10 -10.56
C VAL A 153 7.92 1.01 -11.20
N ARG A 154 7.02 0.64 -12.10
CA ARG A 154 6.13 1.57 -12.81
C ARG A 154 4.66 1.25 -12.53
N VAL A 155 3.84 2.30 -12.45
CA VAL A 155 2.38 2.15 -12.43
C VAL A 155 1.93 1.41 -13.70
N GLY A 156 1.00 0.44 -13.56
CA GLY A 156 0.59 -0.46 -14.62
C GLY A 156 1.46 -1.73 -14.77
N GLN A 157 2.61 -1.82 -14.08
CA GLN A 157 3.46 -3.01 -14.10
C GLN A 157 2.74 -4.20 -13.46
N ARG A 158 2.72 -5.35 -14.15
CA ARG A 158 2.14 -6.60 -13.62
C ARG A 158 2.92 -7.12 -12.43
N VAL A 159 2.18 -7.60 -11.44
CA VAL A 159 2.71 -8.16 -10.19
C VAL A 159 1.93 -9.41 -9.77
N ALA A 160 2.55 -10.23 -8.91
CA ALA A 160 1.92 -11.37 -8.27
C ALA A 160 2.21 -11.32 -6.77
N ALA A 161 1.17 -11.48 -5.96
CA ALA A 161 1.29 -11.67 -4.52
C ALA A 161 1.18 -13.15 -4.19
N ILE A 162 2.03 -13.64 -3.29
CA ILE A 162 1.95 -15.02 -2.78
C ILE A 162 1.82 -14.98 -1.26
N GLY A 163 0.97 -15.87 -0.73
CA GLY A 163 0.78 -16.03 0.70
C GLY A 163 -0.17 -17.18 1.02
N GLY A 164 -0.53 -17.32 2.29
CA GLY A 164 -1.43 -18.38 2.78
C GLY A 164 -2.74 -17.84 3.35
N PRO A 165 -3.60 -17.17 2.54
CA PRO A 165 -4.84 -16.62 3.06
C PRO A 165 -5.74 -17.74 3.61
N PHE A 166 -6.36 -17.48 4.76
CA PHE A 166 -7.31 -18.41 5.39
C PHE A 166 -6.74 -19.82 5.66
N GLY A 167 -5.41 -19.96 5.84
CA GLY A 167 -4.77 -21.26 6.05
C GLY A 167 -4.60 -22.08 4.74
N LEU A 168 -4.92 -21.50 3.58
CA LEU A 168 -4.68 -22.11 2.28
C LEU A 168 -3.24 -21.86 1.86
N ARG A 169 -2.43 -22.93 1.83
CA ARG A 169 -1.00 -22.83 1.52
C ARG A 169 -0.75 -22.26 0.14
N ASN A 170 0.15 -21.27 0.05
CA ASN A 170 0.70 -20.74 -1.20
C ASN A 170 -0.36 -20.39 -2.26
N THR A 171 -1.28 -19.53 -1.93
CA THR A 171 -2.19 -18.92 -2.89
C THR A 171 -1.48 -17.79 -3.63
N MET A 172 -1.59 -17.78 -4.96
CA MET A 172 -1.12 -16.65 -5.78
C MET A 172 -2.29 -15.81 -6.24
N THR A 173 -2.19 -14.50 -6.07
CA THR A 173 -3.04 -13.52 -6.72
C THR A 173 -2.20 -12.67 -7.67
N ALA A 174 -2.80 -12.06 -8.68
CA ALA A 174 -2.09 -11.23 -9.64
C ALA A 174 -2.87 -9.95 -9.93
N GLY A 175 -2.13 -8.90 -10.23
CA GLY A 175 -2.66 -7.58 -10.53
C GLY A 175 -1.58 -6.71 -11.15
N ILE A 176 -1.71 -5.40 -10.92
CA ILE A 176 -0.76 -4.38 -11.34
C ILE A 176 -0.37 -3.48 -10.16
N ILE A 177 0.72 -2.76 -10.30
CA ILE A 177 1.01 -1.61 -9.45
C ILE A 177 0.05 -0.49 -9.82
N SER A 178 -0.79 -0.09 -8.88
CA SER A 178 -1.76 0.99 -9.05
C SER A 178 -1.16 2.36 -8.74
N GLN A 179 -0.23 2.44 -7.78
CA GLN A 179 0.52 3.65 -7.41
C GLN A 179 1.76 3.26 -6.61
N LYS A 180 2.72 4.18 -6.52
CA LYS A 180 3.93 4.07 -5.67
C LYS A 180 4.06 5.30 -4.76
N ASP A 181 4.95 5.18 -3.79
CA ASP A 181 5.28 6.25 -2.84
C ASP A 181 4.06 6.78 -2.04
N ARG A 182 3.10 5.88 -1.77
CA ARG A 182 1.95 6.21 -0.91
C ARG A 182 2.36 6.22 0.55
N LEU A 183 1.64 7.03 1.31
CA LEU A 183 1.64 6.98 2.76
C LEU A 183 0.48 6.08 3.21
N LEU A 184 0.81 4.96 3.85
CA LEU A 184 -0.17 4.06 4.41
C LEU A 184 -0.43 4.45 5.87
N ARG A 185 -1.64 4.94 6.16
CA ARG A 185 -2.06 5.23 7.53
C ARG A 185 -2.45 3.93 8.21
N THR A 186 -1.83 3.65 9.36
CA THR A 186 -2.17 2.52 10.21
C THR A 186 -3.21 2.93 11.25
N GLU A 187 -3.84 1.98 11.95
CA GLU A 187 -4.73 2.27 13.08
C GLU A 187 -3.98 2.88 14.27
N GLY A 188 -2.65 2.74 14.31
CA GLY A 188 -1.76 3.46 15.20
C GLY A 188 -1.60 4.93 14.78
N ARG A 189 -0.87 5.72 15.59
CA ARG A 189 -0.65 7.16 15.36
C ARG A 189 0.41 7.46 14.29
N PHE A 190 0.90 6.46 13.56
CA PHE A 190 1.96 6.63 12.55
C PHE A 190 1.52 6.08 11.19
N SER A 191 2.28 6.43 10.18
CA SER A 191 2.03 6.05 8.80
C SER A 191 3.30 5.44 8.22
N ILE A 192 3.14 4.43 7.36
CA ILE A 192 4.24 3.77 6.65
C ILE A 192 4.47 4.50 5.33
N PRO A 193 5.63 5.15 5.15
CA PRO A 193 5.95 5.86 3.90
C PRO A 193 6.42 4.90 2.80
N GLY A 194 6.32 5.34 1.55
CA GLY A 194 6.92 4.66 0.40
C GLY A 194 6.30 3.32 0.05
N VAL A 195 5.04 3.05 0.45
CA VAL A 195 4.38 1.79 0.10
C VAL A 195 3.93 1.77 -1.36
N LEU A 196 3.92 0.55 -1.92
CA LEU A 196 3.35 0.24 -3.22
C LEU A 196 1.85 -0.05 -3.06
N GLN A 197 1.03 0.52 -3.93
CA GLN A 197 -0.39 0.19 -4.05
C GLN A 197 -0.59 -0.78 -5.21
N THR A 198 -1.40 -1.81 -5.02
CA THR A 198 -1.73 -2.83 -6.04
C THR A 198 -3.21 -3.20 -6.01
N ASP A 199 -3.72 -3.69 -7.13
CA ASP A 199 -5.03 -4.32 -7.24
C ASP A 199 -4.95 -5.86 -7.20
N ALA A 200 -3.74 -6.44 -7.05
CA ALA A 200 -3.60 -7.83 -6.66
C ALA A 200 -4.30 -8.06 -5.31
N ALA A 201 -5.16 -9.09 -5.22
CA ALA A 201 -5.96 -9.30 -4.02
C ALA A 201 -5.07 -9.64 -2.81
N ILE A 202 -4.98 -8.72 -1.86
CA ILE A 202 -4.32 -8.89 -0.57
C ILE A 202 -5.42 -9.09 0.48
N ASN A 203 -5.39 -10.23 1.16
CA ASN A 203 -6.34 -10.60 2.20
C ASN A 203 -5.59 -11.03 3.46
N PRO A 204 -6.24 -11.10 4.63
CA PRO A 204 -5.65 -11.68 5.84
C PRO A 204 -5.03 -13.05 5.54
N GLY A 205 -3.77 -13.24 5.96
CA GLY A 205 -2.95 -14.40 5.66
C GLY A 205 -1.94 -14.19 4.51
N ASN A 206 -2.15 -13.21 3.61
CA ASN A 206 -1.11 -12.78 2.66
C ASN A 206 -0.12 -11.78 3.26
N SER A 207 -0.46 -11.15 4.40
CA SER A 207 0.44 -10.23 5.12
C SER A 207 1.77 -10.90 5.40
N GLY A 208 2.86 -10.21 5.15
CA GLY A 208 4.23 -10.71 5.27
C GLY A 208 4.73 -11.51 4.07
N GLY A 209 3.85 -11.97 3.19
CA GLY A 209 4.24 -12.64 1.96
C GLY A 209 4.79 -11.67 0.90
N PRO A 210 5.52 -12.18 -0.12
CA PRO A 210 6.14 -11.34 -1.13
C PRO A 210 5.15 -10.84 -2.18
N LEU A 211 5.31 -9.57 -2.60
CA LEU A 211 4.82 -9.04 -3.87
C LEU A 211 5.94 -9.15 -4.90
N LEU A 212 5.70 -9.90 -5.97
CA LEU A 212 6.71 -10.26 -6.97
C LEU A 212 6.48 -9.51 -8.29
N ASN A 213 7.57 -9.13 -8.96
CA ASN A 213 7.54 -8.73 -10.36
C ASN A 213 7.49 -9.94 -11.30
N MET A 214 7.39 -9.70 -12.62
CA MET A 214 7.33 -10.77 -13.61
C MET A 214 8.66 -11.52 -13.84
N ARG A 215 9.73 -11.15 -13.12
CA ARG A 215 10.99 -11.92 -13.04
C ARG A 215 11.04 -12.84 -11.82
N GLY A 216 10.07 -12.74 -10.89
CA GLY A 216 10.03 -13.46 -9.63
C GLY A 216 10.92 -12.82 -8.55
N GLU A 217 11.23 -11.55 -8.68
CA GLU A 217 11.96 -10.76 -7.68
C GLU A 217 10.95 -10.07 -6.75
N VAL A 218 11.26 -10.01 -5.46
CA VAL A 218 10.42 -9.34 -4.45
C VAL A 218 10.56 -7.83 -4.62
N ILE A 219 9.45 -7.17 -4.96
CA ILE A 219 9.36 -5.71 -5.04
C ILE A 219 8.66 -5.10 -3.82
N GLY A 220 8.07 -5.94 -2.97
CA GLY A 220 7.46 -5.51 -1.71
C GLY A 220 7.02 -6.66 -0.83
N VAL A 221 6.65 -6.33 0.39
CA VAL A 221 6.06 -7.23 1.41
C VAL A 221 4.61 -6.86 1.55
N ASN A 222 3.68 -7.79 1.22
CA ASN A 222 2.25 -7.52 1.30
C ASN A 222 1.87 -7.15 2.73
N THR A 223 1.14 -6.05 2.90
CA THR A 223 0.56 -5.67 4.18
C THR A 223 -0.95 -5.55 4.00
N ALA A 224 -1.70 -6.42 4.70
CA ALA A 224 -3.15 -6.35 4.70
C ALA A 224 -3.55 -5.25 5.66
N ILE A 225 -4.12 -4.18 5.13
CA ILE A 225 -4.74 -3.17 5.96
C ILE A 225 -5.96 -3.79 6.62
N GLN A 226 -6.17 -3.47 7.89
CA GLN A 226 -7.48 -3.62 8.48
C GLN A 226 -8.44 -2.68 7.76
N SER A 227 -9.08 -3.16 6.70
CA SER A 227 -10.22 -2.44 6.15
C SER A 227 -11.38 -2.59 7.12
N GLN A 228 -12.21 -1.57 7.28
CA GLN A 228 -13.40 -1.63 8.15
C GLN A 228 -14.30 -2.83 7.81
N THR A 229 -14.16 -3.41 6.62
CA THR A 229 -14.91 -4.57 6.14
C THR A 229 -14.13 -5.88 6.20
N ARG A 230 -12.84 -5.87 6.57
CA ARG A 230 -11.91 -7.02 6.56
C ARG A 230 -11.89 -7.80 5.24
N THR A 231 -12.32 -7.18 4.13
CA THR A 231 -12.35 -7.78 2.80
C THR A 231 -11.62 -6.88 1.80
N PHE A 232 -10.97 -7.51 0.83
CA PHE A 232 -10.31 -6.82 -0.26
C PHE A 232 -11.33 -6.02 -1.08
N ALA A 233 -11.13 -4.71 -1.18
CA ALA A 233 -12.00 -3.78 -1.92
C ALA A 233 -11.34 -3.23 -3.21
N GLY A 234 -10.43 -4.00 -3.82
CA GLY A 234 -9.70 -3.56 -5.02
C GLY A 234 -8.45 -2.73 -4.73
N VAL A 235 -8.07 -2.58 -3.47
CA VAL A 235 -6.88 -1.82 -3.04
C VAL A 235 -6.08 -2.66 -2.05
N GLY A 236 -4.85 -3.00 -2.40
CA GLY A 236 -3.87 -3.65 -1.54
C GLY A 236 -2.61 -2.79 -1.43
N PHE A 237 -1.81 -3.04 -0.41
CA PHE A 237 -0.54 -2.34 -0.20
C PHE A 237 0.59 -3.32 0.07
N ALA A 238 1.81 -2.89 -0.23
CA ALA A 238 3.02 -3.62 0.11
C ALA A 238 4.11 -2.64 0.54
N VAL A 239 4.82 -2.97 1.60
CA VAL A 239 6.06 -2.29 2.01
C VAL A 239 7.10 -2.52 0.93
N SER A 240 7.77 -1.48 0.45
CA SER A 240 8.68 -1.57 -0.69
C SER A 240 9.91 -2.44 -0.42
N ALA A 241 10.44 -3.09 -1.46
CA ALA A 241 11.68 -3.86 -1.34
C ALA A 241 12.89 -2.99 -0.94
N ASP A 242 12.87 -1.70 -1.25
CA ASP A 242 13.94 -0.79 -0.83
C ASP A 242 13.87 -0.50 0.67
N ALA A 243 12.67 -0.46 1.28
CA ALA A 243 12.54 -0.46 2.73
C ALA A 243 13.07 -1.78 3.33
N VAL A 244 12.77 -2.93 2.72
CA VAL A 244 13.34 -4.24 3.14
C VAL A 244 14.87 -4.22 3.12
N LYS A 245 15.49 -3.76 2.02
CA LYS A 245 16.97 -3.67 1.88
C LYS A 245 17.62 -2.78 2.95
N ARG A 246 16.90 -1.76 3.42
CA ARG A 246 17.43 -0.80 4.41
C ARG A 246 17.21 -1.28 5.84
N VAL A 247 16.03 -1.79 6.12
CA VAL A 247 15.58 -2.12 7.49
C VAL A 247 16.07 -3.52 7.91
N VAL A 248 15.85 -4.54 7.07
CA VAL A 248 16.10 -5.95 7.44
C VAL A 248 17.53 -6.22 7.87
N PRO A 249 18.59 -5.73 7.19
CA PRO A 249 19.97 -5.94 7.68
C PRO A 249 20.19 -5.37 9.09
N ARG A 250 19.56 -4.24 9.42
CA ARG A 250 19.68 -3.64 10.77
C ARG A 250 18.90 -4.42 11.80
N LEU A 251 17.72 -4.96 11.44
CA LEU A 251 17.00 -5.88 12.33
C LEU A 251 17.83 -7.14 12.63
N ILE A 252 18.54 -7.70 11.64
CA ILE A 252 19.42 -8.86 11.81
C ILE A 252 20.62 -8.53 12.72
N GLU A 253 21.25 -7.36 12.49
CA GLU A 253 22.49 -6.98 13.19
C GLU A 253 22.25 -6.41 14.60
N GLN A 254 21.16 -5.66 14.80
CA GLN A 254 20.93 -4.80 15.96
C GLN A 254 19.60 -5.06 16.67
N GLY A 255 18.69 -5.85 16.06
CA GLY A 255 17.34 -6.09 16.57
C GLY A 255 16.36 -4.91 16.35
N GLU A 256 16.84 -3.76 15.90
CA GLU A 256 16.06 -2.55 15.69
C GLU A 256 16.52 -1.75 14.47
N TYR A 257 15.61 -0.91 13.91
CA TYR A 257 15.94 0.12 12.94
C TYR A 257 15.69 1.51 13.53
N ARG A 258 16.65 2.42 13.34
CA ARG A 258 16.56 3.79 13.86
C ARG A 258 16.08 4.73 12.78
N HIS A 259 14.82 5.15 12.89
CA HIS A 259 14.21 6.08 11.94
C HIS A 259 14.67 7.52 12.17
N PRO A 260 15.03 8.26 11.09
CA PRO A 260 15.27 9.70 11.19
C PRO A 260 13.96 10.44 11.49
N TRP A 261 14.06 11.52 12.26
CA TRP A 261 12.91 12.25 12.77
C TRP A 261 13.20 13.73 12.93
N ILE A 262 12.22 14.57 12.59
CA ILE A 262 12.27 16.03 12.72
C ILE A 262 11.67 16.49 14.04
N GLY A 263 10.52 15.95 14.43
CA GLY A 263 9.84 16.29 15.68
C GLY A 263 8.77 17.37 15.53
N VAL A 264 8.03 17.35 14.44
CA VAL A 264 6.87 18.22 14.21
C VAL A 264 5.61 17.39 14.00
N SER A 265 4.46 18.00 14.30
CA SER A 265 3.16 17.53 13.83
C SER A 265 2.41 18.69 13.16
N GLY A 266 1.47 18.37 12.28
CA GLY A 266 0.79 19.42 11.52
C GLY A 266 -0.22 18.89 10.51
N VAL A 267 -0.57 19.76 9.59
CA VAL A 267 -1.55 19.50 8.54
C VAL A 267 -1.05 19.96 7.17
N ASP A 268 -1.51 19.29 6.12
CA ASP A 268 -1.24 19.76 4.76
C ASP A 268 -1.97 21.07 4.49
N VAL A 269 -1.29 22.00 3.81
CA VAL A 269 -1.87 23.30 3.46
C VAL A 269 -3.00 23.12 2.46
N SER A 270 -4.17 23.63 2.83
CA SER A 270 -5.33 23.77 1.93
C SER A 270 -5.51 25.24 1.52
N PRO A 271 -6.33 25.53 0.49
CA PRO A 271 -6.67 26.90 0.11
C PRO A 271 -7.23 27.74 1.27
N GLU A 272 -8.03 27.11 2.15
CA GLU A 272 -8.63 27.77 3.31
C GLU A 272 -7.56 28.11 4.37
N ILE A 273 -6.59 27.21 4.60
CA ILE A 273 -5.45 27.46 5.51
C ILE A 273 -4.59 28.59 4.95
N SER A 274 -4.26 28.53 3.65
CA SER A 274 -3.48 29.58 2.99
C SER A 274 -4.14 30.94 3.12
N GLN A 275 -5.47 31.04 2.87
CA GLN A 275 -6.23 32.25 3.04
C GLN A 275 -6.26 32.73 4.50
N ALA A 276 -6.47 31.84 5.47
CA ALA A 276 -6.51 32.19 6.90
C ALA A 276 -5.17 32.70 7.42
N MET A 277 -4.05 32.28 6.79
CA MET A 277 -2.71 32.75 7.09
C MET A 277 -2.28 33.95 6.23
N GLY A 278 -3.08 34.35 5.23
CA GLY A 278 -2.72 35.45 4.31
C GLY A 278 -1.55 35.10 3.38
N LEU A 279 -1.36 33.83 3.08
CA LEU A 279 -0.26 33.34 2.25
C LEU A 279 -0.73 33.12 0.81
N ASP A 280 0.16 33.37 -0.17
CA ASP A 280 -0.07 33.06 -1.60
C ASP A 280 0.63 31.73 -1.96
N ILE A 281 0.16 30.64 -1.35
CA ILE A 281 0.64 29.27 -1.61
C ILE A 281 -0.53 28.30 -1.75
N THR A 282 -0.33 27.24 -2.51
CA THR A 282 -1.37 26.22 -2.74
C THR A 282 -1.05 24.88 -2.10
N HIS A 283 0.14 24.74 -1.52
CA HIS A 283 0.65 23.48 -0.95
C HIS A 283 1.76 23.75 0.05
N GLY A 284 2.07 22.74 0.86
CA GLY A 284 3.06 22.76 1.93
C GLY A 284 2.57 21.98 3.13
N PHE A 285 3.36 21.93 4.18
CA PHE A 285 3.00 21.31 5.46
C PHE A 285 3.08 22.35 6.56
N LEU A 286 1.92 22.72 7.12
CA LEU A 286 1.81 23.65 8.26
C LEU A 286 2.18 22.96 9.55
N VAL A 287 3.18 23.47 10.26
CA VAL A 287 3.60 23.03 11.58
C VAL A 287 2.57 23.52 12.60
N VAL A 288 1.83 22.59 13.19
CA VAL A 288 0.83 22.86 14.23
C VAL A 288 1.44 22.73 15.63
N ASP A 289 2.35 21.77 15.78
CA ASP A 289 3.04 21.51 17.04
C ASP A 289 4.49 21.10 16.81
N VAL A 290 5.37 21.48 17.75
CA VAL A 290 6.79 21.15 17.78
C VAL A 290 7.08 20.42 19.08
N VAL A 291 7.56 19.19 18.96
CA VAL A 291 7.88 18.35 20.12
C VAL A 291 9.06 18.96 20.88
N GLU A 292 8.93 19.12 22.19
CA GLU A 292 10.00 19.62 23.07
C GLU A 292 11.27 18.75 22.92
N ASP A 293 12.43 19.35 22.97
CA ASP A 293 13.75 18.71 22.80
C ASP A 293 13.97 17.99 21.47
N SER A 294 13.07 18.17 20.49
CA SER A 294 13.22 17.62 19.14
C SER A 294 14.28 18.35 18.29
N PRO A 295 14.70 17.80 17.16
CA PRO A 295 15.47 18.54 16.15
C PRO A 295 14.81 19.85 15.73
N ALA A 296 13.50 19.82 15.49
CA ALA A 296 12.71 20.98 15.12
C ALA A 296 12.77 22.10 16.17
N ALA A 297 12.57 21.74 17.46
CA ALA A 297 12.66 22.69 18.56
C ALA A 297 14.06 23.31 18.65
N ARG A 298 15.12 22.50 18.56
CA ARG A 298 16.52 23.01 18.59
C ARG A 298 16.85 23.87 17.39
N ALA A 299 16.26 23.64 16.25
CA ALA A 299 16.44 24.43 15.04
C ALA A 299 15.58 25.71 15.03
N GLY A 300 14.71 25.90 16.04
CA GLY A 300 13.86 27.07 16.16
C GLY A 300 12.68 27.08 15.17
N LEU A 301 12.14 25.91 14.80
CA LEU A 301 10.84 25.84 14.12
C LEU A 301 9.74 26.30 15.07
N GLU A 302 8.77 27.02 14.53
CA GLU A 302 7.67 27.62 15.29
C GLU A 302 6.36 26.88 15.03
N ALA A 303 5.67 26.52 16.13
CA ALA A 303 4.35 25.92 16.11
C ALA A 303 3.25 26.96 15.85
N GLY A 304 2.08 26.50 15.44
CA GLY A 304 0.90 27.36 15.36
C GLY A 304 0.49 27.90 16.72
N ASP A 305 0.00 29.14 16.74
CA ASP A 305 -0.37 29.88 17.95
C ASP A 305 -1.84 30.35 17.98
N ARG A 306 -2.57 30.19 16.87
CA ARG A 306 -3.92 30.73 16.73
C ARG A 306 -4.88 29.68 16.16
N GLU A 307 -5.98 29.43 16.88
CA GLU A 307 -7.05 28.56 16.40
C GLU A 307 -8.00 29.29 15.47
N VAL A 308 -8.34 28.67 14.34
CA VAL A 308 -9.35 29.13 13.38
C VAL A 308 -10.32 28.01 13.07
N SER A 309 -11.59 28.37 12.86
CA SER A 309 -12.59 27.39 12.42
C SER A 309 -12.69 27.38 10.90
N LEU A 310 -12.27 26.29 10.27
CA LEU A 310 -12.31 26.08 8.82
C LEU A 310 -13.26 24.92 8.51
N ASN A 311 -14.33 25.20 7.78
CA ASN A 311 -15.36 24.21 7.40
C ASN A 311 -15.88 23.38 8.60
N GLY A 312 -16.04 24.02 9.77
CA GLY A 312 -16.51 23.37 11.01
C GLY A 312 -15.46 22.53 11.76
N ARG A 313 -14.18 22.58 11.34
CA ARG A 313 -13.06 21.99 12.06
C ARG A 313 -12.16 23.07 12.65
N GLN A 314 -11.71 22.88 13.87
CA GLN A 314 -10.69 23.74 14.46
C GLN A 314 -9.32 23.36 13.90
N VAL A 315 -8.56 24.33 13.42
CA VAL A 315 -7.21 24.19 12.92
C VAL A 315 -6.32 25.25 13.57
N THR A 316 -5.19 24.85 14.10
CA THR A 316 -4.19 25.78 14.62
C THR A 316 -3.34 26.29 13.46
N VAL A 317 -3.24 27.60 13.31
CA VAL A 317 -2.48 28.30 12.26
C VAL A 317 -1.48 29.26 12.90
N GLY A 318 -0.59 29.88 12.11
CA GLY A 318 0.41 30.82 12.59
C GLY A 318 1.82 30.23 12.71
N GLY A 319 1.94 28.90 12.62
CA GLY A 319 3.23 28.22 12.60
C GLY A 319 3.93 28.28 11.25
N ASP A 320 5.15 27.75 11.20
CA ASP A 320 5.93 27.62 9.98
C ASP A 320 5.22 26.75 8.95
N VAL A 321 5.36 27.09 7.68
CA VAL A 321 4.93 26.22 6.60
C VAL A 321 6.14 25.66 5.86
N ILE A 322 6.37 24.35 5.97
CA ILE A 322 7.46 23.66 5.25
C ILE A 322 7.03 23.51 3.79
N VAL A 323 7.81 24.08 2.87
CA VAL A 323 7.58 24.07 1.43
C VAL A 323 8.70 23.38 0.64
N GLY A 324 9.81 23.06 1.29
CA GLY A 324 10.94 22.34 0.72
C GLY A 324 11.77 21.60 1.77
N ILE A 325 12.51 20.59 1.33
CA ILE A 325 13.53 19.85 2.08
C ILE A 325 14.66 19.44 1.11
N ASP A 326 15.89 19.93 1.37
CA ASP A 326 17.09 19.68 0.54
C ASP A 326 16.80 19.78 -0.96
N ASP A 327 16.44 20.95 -1.44
CA ASP A 327 16.11 21.25 -2.84
C ASP A 327 14.88 20.47 -3.42
N ARG A 328 14.18 19.69 -2.63
CA ARG A 328 12.95 19.00 -3.03
C ARG A 328 11.71 19.74 -2.55
N PRO A 329 10.72 19.99 -3.43
CA PRO A 329 9.50 20.66 -3.03
C PRO A 329 8.66 19.76 -2.11
N VAL A 330 8.17 20.35 -1.03
CA VAL A 330 7.20 19.74 -0.11
C VAL A 330 5.82 20.26 -0.44
N ARG A 331 4.93 19.35 -0.86
CA ARG A 331 3.53 19.65 -1.14
C ARG A 331 2.61 19.22 0.00
N LYS A 332 3.02 18.19 0.72
CA LYS A 332 2.28 17.57 1.82
C LYS A 332 3.22 16.74 2.71
N ILE A 333 2.72 16.26 3.83
CA ILE A 333 3.48 15.43 4.77
C ILE A 333 4.10 14.18 4.13
N ASP A 334 3.42 13.59 3.12
CA ASP A 334 3.93 12.41 2.43
C ASP A 334 5.32 12.66 1.81
N ASP A 335 5.57 13.88 1.27
CA ASP A 335 6.85 14.23 0.64
C ASP A 335 7.98 14.24 1.68
N ILE A 336 7.73 14.81 2.87
CA ILE A 336 8.68 14.83 3.98
C ILE A 336 8.98 13.39 4.44
N LEU A 337 7.94 12.60 4.75
CA LEU A 337 8.12 11.26 5.30
C LEU A 337 8.79 10.31 4.29
N ASN A 338 8.44 10.41 3.01
CA ASN A 338 9.10 9.63 1.95
C ASN A 338 10.58 10.03 1.81
N TYR A 339 10.89 11.34 1.86
CA TYR A 339 12.25 11.82 1.80
C TYR A 339 13.08 11.29 2.98
N LEU A 340 12.60 11.48 4.20
CA LEU A 340 13.28 10.99 5.41
C LEU A 340 13.51 9.46 5.33
N ALA A 341 12.49 8.71 4.93
CA ALA A 341 12.59 7.26 4.86
C ALA A 341 13.53 6.75 3.78
N LYS A 342 13.70 7.45 2.67
CA LYS A 342 14.47 6.97 1.52
C LYS A 342 15.89 7.51 1.45
N GLU A 343 16.08 8.76 1.83
CA GLU A 343 17.31 9.49 1.51
C GLU A 343 18.15 9.82 2.74
N THR A 344 17.61 9.63 3.96
CA THR A 344 18.31 10.10 5.16
C THR A 344 18.48 9.03 6.22
N SER A 345 19.35 9.31 7.16
CA SER A 345 19.67 8.52 8.35
C SER A 345 19.68 9.43 9.60
N VAL A 346 19.62 8.79 10.77
CA VAL A 346 19.82 9.51 12.05
C VAL A 346 21.21 10.14 12.10
N GLY A 347 21.26 11.44 12.40
CA GLY A 347 22.51 12.23 12.45
C GLY A 347 22.78 13.03 11.19
N ASP A 348 22.04 12.80 10.09
CA ASP A 348 22.16 13.63 8.89
C ASP A 348 21.59 15.01 9.16
N THR A 349 22.17 16.03 8.52
CA THR A 349 21.65 17.41 8.53
C THR A 349 20.87 17.64 7.26
N VAL A 350 19.68 18.20 7.39
CA VAL A 350 18.79 18.58 6.27
C VAL A 350 18.46 20.06 6.37
N THR A 351 18.22 20.69 5.23
CA THR A 351 17.76 22.08 5.12
C THR A 351 16.27 22.09 4.79
N LEU A 352 15.48 22.76 5.62
CA LEU A 352 14.06 23.00 5.38
C LEU A 352 13.85 24.38 4.79
N ASP A 353 13.17 24.48 3.66
CA ASP A 353 12.61 25.74 3.17
C ASP A 353 11.27 25.94 3.85
N ILE A 354 11.14 27.01 4.61
CA ILE A 354 9.93 27.35 5.34
C ILE A 354 9.38 28.72 4.91
N ILE A 355 8.09 28.93 5.17
CA ILE A 355 7.47 30.26 5.15
C ILE A 355 7.06 30.60 6.58
N ARG A 356 7.62 31.69 7.10
CA ARG A 356 7.31 32.27 8.41
C ARG A 356 6.94 33.74 8.24
N ASP A 357 5.79 34.17 8.72
CA ASP A 357 5.29 35.56 8.59
C ASP A 357 5.23 36.06 7.14
N GLY A 358 4.97 35.15 6.17
CA GLY A 358 4.94 35.45 4.75
C GLY A 358 6.31 35.51 4.07
N GLU A 359 7.42 35.38 4.80
CA GLU A 359 8.78 35.38 4.26
C GLU A 359 9.34 33.95 4.16
N ARG A 360 10.10 33.68 3.08
CA ARG A 360 10.84 32.43 2.94
C ARG A 360 12.12 32.46 3.75
N LYS A 361 12.38 31.37 4.47
CA LYS A 361 13.58 31.19 5.30
C LYS A 361 14.08 29.74 5.12
N GLU A 362 15.38 29.56 5.28
CA GLU A 362 16.02 28.24 5.34
C GLU A 362 16.33 27.93 6.81
N VAL A 363 16.05 26.69 7.22
CA VAL A 363 16.34 26.20 8.56
C VAL A 363 17.08 24.88 8.46
N GLU A 364 18.33 24.86 8.92
CA GLU A 364 19.12 23.63 9.03
C GLU A 364 18.80 22.89 10.33
N LEU A 365 18.60 21.58 10.25
CA LEU A 365 18.43 20.74 11.42
C LEU A 365 19.10 19.39 11.27
N THR A 366 19.63 18.85 12.36
CA THR A 366 20.21 17.49 12.40
C THR A 366 19.17 16.50 12.90
N LEU A 367 18.88 15.48 12.08
CA LEU A 367 17.87 14.46 12.35
C LEU A 367 18.23 13.64 13.59
N ALA A 368 17.26 13.44 14.47
CA ALA A 368 17.40 12.55 15.62
C ALA A 368 16.70 11.20 15.39
N ARG A 369 16.93 10.25 16.30
CA ARG A 369 16.18 9.02 16.34
C ARG A 369 14.72 9.31 16.71
N ARG A 370 13.79 8.75 15.93
CA ARG A 370 12.36 8.78 16.24
C ARG A 370 12.09 8.04 17.56
N PRO A 371 11.34 8.61 18.50
CA PRO A 371 10.94 7.91 19.73
C PRO A 371 10.18 6.61 19.39
N GLN A 372 10.33 5.58 20.22
CA GLN A 372 9.56 4.33 20.07
C GLN A 372 8.06 4.60 20.24
N PRO A 373 7.19 3.89 19.53
CA PRO A 373 5.74 3.93 19.78
C PRO A 373 5.46 3.52 21.23
N GLN A 374 4.60 4.29 21.91
CA GLN A 374 4.13 3.97 23.26
C GLN A 374 2.82 3.21 23.18
#